data_83e5c13d308ee389076ee22700ac4ac1
#
_entry.id   83e5c13d308ee389076ee22700ac4ac1
#
_cell.length_a   1.000
_cell.length_b   1.000
_cell.length_c   1.000
_cell.angle_alpha   90.00
_cell.angle_beta   90.00
_cell.angle_gamma   90.00
#
_symmetry.space_group_name_H-M   'P 1'
#
loop_
_entity.id
_entity.type
_entity.pdbx_description
1 polymer ?
#
loop_
_entity_poly.entity_id
_entity_poly.type
_entity_poly.pdbx_seq_one_letter_code
_entity_poly.pdbx_strand_id
1 'polypeptide(L)'
;MAASLVRERNFDLDEFPDVDEPFARTVGAHRVSIYPVASAVLAAPVFMAAGAVFALDELGLALAGKWAASLFSAAAAALLYLAVGRRRPHAEALWTAVVFALGTSLWSTSQALWQHPAAVLGLCAALVCLVRAEDEAVWAGRAGLPLALAAAARYADVVLVAVLAAAIAARWPRRIPMLALWAVPVAAAVLAYHWIYFGSPLRQGLVCVGDRFSAPWGEGHLGLLLSPAKGLLVFTPVAAMGVVGLVRAFRQGQRWIAATCGAAALAHWAFVGRWSEWHGGECWGPRMMTDALPLLFLFLPEGYDLAPGLTVALGVVSVAVQALGAFSYDYRWERLWQRPVSAAHPELWDVGHSPIAFYAERRLVLLALPGTVEGRAVLREHPVMIAGPRGSRVTFTADRLRVEGADETVQDAHEERGARVQDGRLRLRGRFDGLFLRVTEAARPRPLELRLAGEGTGTLYVGERGFWNPSVKWTPYPIAGRFRIRHPYTFATSGGPDISVSLARAPGTADLDTVALVPPTEPEHVIRNP
;
A
#
# COMPACT_ATOMS: atom_id res chain seq x y z
N MET A 1 13.18 0.30 12.33
CA MET A 1 12.84 -0.30 13.64
C MET A 1 13.15 -1.81 13.73
N ALA A 2 12.60 -2.75 12.89
CA ALA A 2 12.94 -4.17 13.02
C ALA A 2 14.43 -4.45 12.76
N ALA A 3 15.02 -3.79 11.78
CA ALA A 3 16.44 -3.86 11.49
C ALA A 3 17.29 -3.22 12.61
N SER A 4 16.90 -2.05 13.08
CA SER A 4 17.54 -1.34 14.20
C SER A 4 17.55 -2.20 15.45
N LEU A 5 16.42 -2.84 15.77
CA LEU A 5 16.33 -3.77 16.90
C LEU A 5 17.32 -4.94 16.77
N VAL A 6 17.49 -5.48 15.55
CA VAL A 6 18.39 -6.62 15.30
C VAL A 6 19.86 -6.19 15.31
N ARG A 7 20.18 -5.02 14.73
CA ARG A 7 21.56 -4.53 14.56
C ARG A 7 22.08 -3.81 15.80
N GLU A 8 21.26 -2.89 16.35
CA GLU A 8 21.68 -1.92 17.37
C GLU A 8 20.95 -2.09 18.70
N ARG A 9 19.97 -3.00 18.77
CA ARG A 9 19.15 -3.28 19.95
C ARG A 9 18.37 -2.06 20.45
N ASN A 10 18.04 -1.16 19.53
CA ASN A 10 17.23 0.03 19.77
C ASN A 10 16.03 0.09 18.81
N PHE A 11 15.21 1.15 18.87
CA PHE A 11 14.06 1.37 18.00
C PHE A 11 14.11 2.69 17.26
N ASP A 12 15.20 3.45 17.37
CA ASP A 12 15.39 4.64 16.55
C ASP A 12 15.77 4.26 15.11
N LEU A 13 15.93 5.26 14.27
CA LEU A 13 16.24 5.16 12.86
C LEU A 13 17.49 5.98 12.51
N ASP A 14 18.39 6.19 13.46
CA ASP A 14 19.54 7.05 13.30
C ASP A 14 20.50 6.52 12.23
N GLU A 15 20.55 5.18 12.06
CA GLU A 15 21.30 4.51 11.01
C GLU A 15 20.66 4.59 9.61
N PHE A 16 19.46 5.17 9.50
CA PHE A 16 18.75 5.37 8.24
C PHE A 16 18.47 6.86 7.97
N PRO A 17 19.52 7.66 7.67
CA PRO A 17 19.37 9.11 7.50
C PRO A 17 18.44 9.51 6.36
N ASP A 18 18.23 8.64 5.37
CA ASP A 18 17.39 8.88 4.20
C ASP A 18 15.88 8.63 4.43
N VAL A 19 15.50 8.17 5.63
CA VAL A 19 14.08 8.01 5.97
C VAL A 19 13.51 9.35 6.43
N ASP A 20 12.90 10.08 5.50
CA ASP A 20 12.36 11.42 5.73
C ASP A 20 10.95 11.44 6.33
N GLU A 21 10.52 12.65 6.72
CA GLU A 21 9.11 12.90 7.00
C GLU A 21 8.24 12.55 5.76
N PRO A 22 7.06 11.97 5.91
CA PRO A 22 6.32 11.83 7.17
C PRO A 22 6.57 10.53 7.94
N PHE A 23 7.51 9.67 7.53
CA PHE A 23 7.68 8.31 8.08
C PHE A 23 8.52 8.26 9.35
N ALA A 24 9.41 9.22 9.54
CA ALA A 24 10.23 9.40 10.72
C ALA A 24 10.12 10.83 11.26
N ARG A 25 10.45 11.03 12.53
CA ARG A 25 10.53 12.34 13.18
C ARG A 25 11.75 12.42 14.05
N THR A 26 12.35 13.60 14.13
CA THR A 26 13.39 13.89 15.10
C THR A 26 12.74 14.21 16.45
N VAL A 27 13.08 13.43 17.46
CA VAL A 27 12.65 13.64 18.85
C VAL A 27 13.90 13.66 19.73
N GLY A 28 14.24 14.84 20.25
CA GLY A 28 15.54 15.02 20.93
C GLY A 28 16.70 14.83 19.96
N ALA A 29 17.58 13.88 20.26
CA ALA A 29 18.74 13.53 19.44
C ALA A 29 18.47 12.38 18.44
N HIS A 30 17.29 11.75 18.50
CA HIS A 30 17.00 10.53 17.78
C HIS A 30 15.93 10.72 16.69
N ARG A 31 16.07 9.99 15.60
CA ARG A 31 15.04 9.83 14.57
C ARG A 31 14.16 8.65 14.93
N VAL A 32 12.89 8.87 15.10
CA VAL A 32 11.92 7.86 15.56
C VAL A 32 10.82 7.68 14.55
N SER A 33 10.44 6.43 14.29
CA SER A 33 9.31 6.11 13.42
C SER A 33 7.99 6.62 13.99
N ILE A 34 7.13 7.14 13.11
CA ILE A 34 5.75 7.50 13.50
C ILE A 34 4.83 6.30 13.69
N TYR A 35 5.25 5.12 13.23
CA TYR A 35 4.44 3.90 13.24
C TYR A 35 4.58 3.11 14.55
N PRO A 36 3.56 2.30 14.90
CA PRO A 36 3.59 1.42 16.07
C PRO A 36 4.76 0.44 16.06
N VAL A 37 5.35 0.22 17.22
CA VAL A 37 6.56 -0.60 17.39
C VAL A 37 6.29 -2.11 17.32
N ALA A 38 5.07 -2.56 17.66
CA ALA A 38 4.80 -4.00 17.83
C ALA A 38 4.98 -4.81 16.54
N SER A 39 4.64 -4.25 15.37
CA SER A 39 4.90 -4.91 14.08
C SER A 39 6.39 -5.14 13.84
N ALA A 40 7.26 -4.21 14.26
CA ALA A 40 8.70 -4.34 14.17
C ALA A 40 9.25 -5.40 15.13
N VAL A 41 8.74 -5.44 16.36
CA VAL A 41 9.12 -6.45 17.37
C VAL A 41 8.74 -7.85 16.89
N LEU A 42 7.52 -8.03 16.38
CA LEU A 42 7.05 -9.31 15.84
C LEU A 42 7.86 -9.75 14.60
N ALA A 43 8.32 -8.80 13.79
CA ALA A 43 9.12 -9.08 12.59
C ALA A 43 10.60 -9.36 12.91
N ALA A 44 11.13 -8.94 14.05
CA ALA A 44 12.54 -9.05 14.39
C ALA A 44 13.12 -10.48 14.23
N PRO A 45 12.46 -11.57 14.64
CA PRO A 45 12.96 -12.93 14.41
C PRO A 45 13.15 -13.25 12.93
N VAL A 46 12.27 -12.75 12.04
CA VAL A 46 12.37 -12.94 10.59
C VAL A 46 13.55 -12.15 10.05
N PHE A 47 13.78 -10.92 10.52
CA PHE A 47 14.93 -10.11 10.15
C PHE A 47 16.25 -10.75 10.61
N MET A 48 16.28 -11.34 11.80
CA MET A 48 17.44 -12.11 12.29
C MET A 48 17.73 -13.30 11.39
N ALA A 49 16.70 -14.10 11.05
CA ALA A 49 16.86 -15.25 10.15
C ALA A 49 17.28 -14.82 8.75
N ALA A 50 16.69 -13.76 8.21
CA ALA A 50 17.05 -13.19 6.92
C ALA A 50 18.52 -12.73 6.89
N GLY A 51 18.96 -12.00 7.93
CA GLY A 51 20.33 -11.53 8.06
C GLY A 51 21.39 -12.64 8.19
N ALA A 52 20.97 -13.86 8.57
CA ALA A 52 21.85 -15.03 8.55
C ALA A 52 22.00 -15.65 7.13
N VAL A 53 21.10 -15.31 6.20
CA VAL A 53 21.05 -15.88 4.85
C VAL A 53 21.59 -14.90 3.80
N PHE A 54 21.28 -13.61 3.93
CA PHE A 54 21.71 -12.57 3.00
C PHE A 54 21.98 -11.23 3.71
N ALA A 55 22.68 -10.32 3.02
CA ALA A 55 22.93 -8.99 3.54
C ALA A 55 21.59 -8.24 3.72
N LEU A 56 21.44 -7.58 4.86
CA LEU A 56 20.28 -6.68 5.11
C LEU A 56 20.57 -5.28 4.55
N ASP A 57 21.05 -5.24 3.30
CA ASP A 57 21.04 -4.02 2.52
C ASP A 57 19.61 -3.62 2.18
N GLU A 58 19.43 -2.68 1.32
CA GLU A 58 18.13 -2.15 0.93
C GLU A 58 17.18 -3.23 0.41
N LEU A 59 17.63 -4.06 -0.52
CA LEU A 59 16.85 -5.18 -1.05
C LEU A 59 16.60 -6.23 0.04
N GLY A 60 17.62 -6.55 0.83
CA GLY A 60 17.52 -7.50 1.95
C GLY A 60 16.50 -7.04 2.99
N LEU A 61 16.46 -5.76 3.34
CA LEU A 61 15.46 -5.17 4.24
C LEU A 61 14.05 -5.27 3.67
N ALA A 62 13.89 -4.97 2.37
CA ALA A 62 12.59 -5.08 1.69
C ALA A 62 12.10 -6.53 1.65
N LEU A 63 12.98 -7.49 1.32
CA LEU A 63 12.66 -8.92 1.30
C LEU A 63 12.33 -9.46 2.69
N ALA A 64 13.11 -9.12 3.71
CA ALA A 64 12.84 -9.53 5.10
C ALA A 64 11.49 -8.98 5.59
N GLY A 65 11.18 -7.73 5.27
CA GLY A 65 9.88 -7.12 5.55
C GLY A 65 8.72 -7.82 4.86
N LYS A 66 8.89 -8.17 3.58
CA LYS A 66 7.90 -8.93 2.82
C LYS A 66 7.72 -10.35 3.38
N TRP A 67 8.78 -11.03 3.74
CA TRP A 67 8.69 -12.36 4.37
C TRP A 67 7.95 -12.32 5.70
N ALA A 68 8.27 -11.34 6.56
CA ALA A 68 7.57 -11.16 7.84
C ALA A 68 6.07 -10.93 7.63
N ALA A 69 5.69 -10.00 6.76
CA ALA A 69 4.30 -9.71 6.47
C ALA A 69 3.55 -10.90 5.85
N SER A 70 4.21 -11.65 4.95
CA SER A 70 3.65 -12.87 4.34
C SER A 70 3.43 -13.97 5.38
N LEU A 71 4.38 -14.17 6.30
CA LEU A 71 4.26 -15.14 7.39
C LEU A 71 3.11 -14.76 8.34
N PHE A 72 2.97 -13.48 8.70
CA PHE A 72 1.85 -13.02 9.53
C PHE A 72 0.51 -13.25 8.85
N SER A 73 0.42 -12.95 7.55
CA SER A 73 -0.80 -13.15 6.77
C SER A 73 -1.17 -14.63 6.63
N ALA A 74 -0.19 -15.48 6.38
CA ALA A 74 -0.40 -16.93 6.31
C ALA A 74 -0.83 -17.50 7.68
N ALA A 75 -0.19 -17.07 8.77
CA ALA A 75 -0.58 -17.46 10.12
C ALA A 75 -1.98 -16.96 10.49
N ALA A 76 -2.34 -15.73 10.08
CA ALA A 76 -3.69 -15.20 10.27
C ALA A 76 -4.74 -16.04 9.54
N ALA A 77 -4.49 -16.43 8.30
CA ALA A 77 -5.37 -17.30 7.53
C ALA A 77 -5.51 -18.69 8.17
N ALA A 78 -4.41 -19.26 8.68
CA ALA A 78 -4.43 -20.52 9.41
C ALA A 78 -5.24 -20.41 10.73
N LEU A 79 -5.11 -19.31 11.45
CA LEU A 79 -5.92 -19.07 12.65
C LEU A 79 -7.41 -18.87 12.33
N LEU A 80 -7.72 -18.19 11.22
CA LEU A 80 -9.11 -18.09 10.77
C LEU A 80 -9.68 -19.47 10.39
N TYR A 81 -8.88 -20.30 9.68
CA TYR A 81 -9.24 -21.69 9.43
C TYR A 81 -9.59 -22.44 10.73
N LEU A 82 -8.76 -22.30 11.77
CA LEU A 82 -9.01 -22.92 13.06
C LEU A 82 -10.28 -22.38 13.74
N ALA A 83 -10.54 -21.08 13.66
CA ALA A 83 -11.74 -20.47 14.23
C ALA A 83 -13.01 -20.94 13.51
N VAL A 84 -13.00 -20.94 12.17
CA VAL A 84 -14.13 -21.41 11.35
C VAL A 84 -14.31 -22.93 11.51
N GLY A 85 -13.23 -23.72 11.49
CA GLY A 85 -13.26 -25.19 11.59
C GLY A 85 -13.79 -25.72 12.93
N ARG A 86 -13.86 -24.89 13.98
CA ARG A 86 -14.58 -25.22 15.22
C ARG A 86 -16.12 -25.19 15.08
N ARG A 87 -16.60 -24.51 14.06
CA ARG A 87 -18.03 -24.24 13.86
C ARG A 87 -18.58 -24.88 12.58
N ARG A 88 -17.70 -25.21 11.64
CA ARG A 88 -18.03 -25.62 10.27
C ARG A 88 -17.11 -26.76 9.82
N PRO A 89 -17.53 -27.56 8.81
CA PRO A 89 -16.69 -28.60 8.21
C PRO A 89 -15.36 -28.08 7.71
N HIS A 90 -14.32 -28.91 7.76
CA HIS A 90 -12.95 -28.53 7.36
C HIS A 90 -12.86 -27.97 5.92
N ALA A 91 -13.63 -28.51 4.96
CA ALA A 91 -13.64 -28.04 3.59
C ALA A 91 -14.11 -26.58 3.49
N GLU A 92 -15.16 -26.20 4.23
CA GLU A 92 -15.68 -24.84 4.27
C GLU A 92 -14.70 -23.89 4.99
N ALA A 93 -14.09 -24.36 6.07
CA ALA A 93 -13.09 -23.61 6.80
C ALA A 93 -11.85 -23.34 5.91
N LEU A 94 -11.39 -24.35 5.16
CA LEU A 94 -10.25 -24.22 4.24
C LEU A 94 -10.55 -23.25 3.12
N TRP A 95 -11.71 -23.39 2.47
CA TRP A 95 -12.13 -22.49 1.41
C TRP A 95 -12.24 -21.03 1.92
N THR A 96 -12.85 -20.83 3.09
CA THR A 96 -12.94 -19.52 3.74
C THR A 96 -11.55 -18.92 3.99
N ALA A 97 -10.61 -19.69 4.52
CA ALA A 97 -9.25 -19.24 4.80
C ALA A 97 -8.49 -18.90 3.52
N VAL A 98 -8.66 -19.70 2.44
CA VAL A 98 -8.03 -19.43 1.13
C VAL A 98 -8.60 -18.15 0.51
N VAL A 99 -9.92 -17.97 0.52
CA VAL A 99 -10.54 -16.74 -0.01
C VAL A 99 -10.18 -15.54 0.87
N PHE A 100 -10.08 -15.69 2.17
CA PHE A 100 -9.60 -14.64 3.07
C PHE A 100 -8.15 -14.23 2.74
N ALA A 101 -7.24 -15.19 2.57
CA ALA A 101 -5.84 -14.93 2.28
C ALA A 101 -5.63 -14.28 0.90
N LEU A 102 -6.30 -14.80 -0.14
CA LEU A 102 -6.04 -14.44 -1.54
C LEU A 102 -7.09 -13.50 -2.14
N GLY A 103 -8.30 -13.45 -1.59
CA GLY A 103 -9.41 -12.62 -2.10
C GLY A 103 -9.62 -11.32 -1.32
N THR A 104 -8.71 -10.95 -0.42
CA THR A 104 -8.85 -9.74 0.38
C THR A 104 -7.60 -8.85 0.32
N SER A 105 -7.73 -7.62 0.80
CA SER A 105 -6.61 -6.69 0.95
C SER A 105 -5.48 -7.18 1.88
N LEU A 106 -5.68 -8.30 2.57
CA LEU A 106 -4.60 -8.96 3.32
C LEU A 106 -3.46 -9.38 2.38
N TRP A 107 -3.77 -9.86 1.17
CA TRP A 107 -2.74 -10.21 0.18
C TRP A 107 -1.93 -9.00 -0.26
N SER A 108 -2.58 -7.90 -0.63
CA SER A 108 -1.87 -6.69 -1.06
C SER A 108 -1.05 -6.07 0.09
N THR A 109 -1.56 -6.07 1.32
CA THR A 109 -0.83 -5.56 2.49
C THR A 109 0.32 -6.47 2.93
N SER A 110 0.36 -7.75 2.50
CA SER A 110 1.46 -8.67 2.77
C SER A 110 2.68 -8.45 1.87
N GLN A 111 2.59 -7.58 0.86
CA GLN A 111 3.70 -7.33 -0.07
C GLN A 111 4.83 -6.47 0.55
N ALA A 112 4.59 -5.83 1.69
CA ALA A 112 5.57 -5.10 2.47
C ALA A 112 5.24 -5.23 3.97
N LEU A 113 6.14 -4.80 4.86
CA LEU A 113 5.90 -4.84 6.30
C LEU A 113 4.92 -3.72 6.74
N TRP A 114 3.67 -3.86 6.32
CA TRP A 114 2.59 -3.02 6.80
C TRP A 114 2.12 -3.45 8.18
N GLN A 115 1.42 -2.56 8.89
CA GLN A 115 0.86 -2.83 10.22
C GLN A 115 -0.26 -3.88 10.19
N HIS A 116 -1.04 -3.92 9.10
CA HIS A 116 -2.23 -4.77 8.96
C HIS A 116 -1.96 -6.27 9.12
N PRO A 117 -0.94 -6.90 8.50
CA PRO A 117 -0.68 -8.33 8.69
C PRO A 117 -0.49 -8.73 10.15
N ALA A 118 0.23 -7.92 10.93
CA ALA A 118 0.46 -8.19 12.36
C ALA A 118 -0.81 -7.97 13.19
N ALA A 119 -1.59 -6.92 12.90
CA ALA A 119 -2.86 -6.65 13.57
C ALA A 119 -3.89 -7.74 13.28
N VAL A 120 -4.05 -8.14 12.01
CA VAL A 120 -4.96 -9.21 11.57
C VAL A 120 -4.57 -10.55 12.17
N LEU A 121 -3.26 -10.84 12.32
CA LEU A 121 -2.79 -12.02 13.03
C LEU A 121 -3.31 -12.05 14.47
N GLY A 122 -3.18 -10.93 15.20
CA GLY A 122 -3.71 -10.78 16.55
C GLY A 122 -5.24 -10.95 16.60
N LEU A 123 -5.96 -10.35 15.66
CA LEU A 123 -7.43 -10.46 15.58
C LEU A 123 -7.89 -11.88 15.27
N CYS A 124 -7.24 -12.60 14.34
CA CYS A 124 -7.56 -14.00 14.07
C CYS A 124 -7.28 -14.90 15.29
N ALA A 125 -6.18 -14.65 16.02
CA ALA A 125 -5.89 -15.35 17.27
C ALA A 125 -6.95 -15.07 18.35
N ALA A 126 -7.41 -13.82 18.45
CA ALA A 126 -8.50 -13.45 19.33
C ALA A 126 -9.83 -14.16 18.96
N LEU A 127 -10.15 -14.27 17.66
CA LEU A 127 -11.31 -15.02 17.18
C LEU A 127 -11.24 -16.51 17.57
N VAL A 128 -10.07 -17.14 17.46
CA VAL A 128 -9.87 -18.51 17.96
C VAL A 128 -10.19 -18.60 19.45
N CYS A 129 -9.72 -17.63 20.25
CA CYS A 129 -10.01 -17.57 21.67
C CYS A 129 -11.52 -17.38 21.92
N LEU A 130 -12.19 -16.49 21.19
CA LEU A 130 -13.61 -16.21 21.34
C LEU A 130 -14.48 -17.42 21.01
N VAL A 131 -14.20 -18.11 19.90
CA VAL A 131 -14.94 -19.31 19.51
C VAL A 131 -14.73 -20.42 20.54
N ARG A 132 -13.50 -20.62 21.04
CA ARG A 132 -13.23 -21.60 22.11
C ARG A 132 -13.85 -21.23 23.44
N ALA A 133 -14.04 -19.94 23.70
CA ALA A 133 -14.64 -19.49 24.97
C ALA A 133 -16.11 -19.91 25.13
N GLU A 134 -16.80 -20.21 24.04
CA GLU A 134 -18.15 -20.78 24.08
C GLU A 134 -18.17 -22.16 24.79
N ASP A 135 -17.13 -22.99 24.60
CA ASP A 135 -16.98 -24.30 25.23
C ASP A 135 -16.26 -24.17 26.59
N GLU A 136 -15.18 -23.39 26.62
CA GLU A 136 -14.28 -23.24 27.77
C GLU A 136 -14.01 -21.76 28.06
N ALA A 137 -14.70 -21.20 29.04
CA ALA A 137 -14.63 -19.77 29.41
C ALA A 137 -13.20 -19.26 29.74
N VAL A 138 -12.22 -20.13 29.95
CA VAL A 138 -10.82 -19.73 30.17
C VAL A 138 -10.22 -19.04 28.96
N TRP A 139 -10.67 -19.40 27.76
CA TRP A 139 -10.19 -18.79 26.52
C TRP A 139 -10.61 -17.33 26.37
N ALA A 140 -11.72 -16.92 26.99
CA ALA A 140 -12.12 -15.51 27.05
C ALA A 140 -11.04 -14.63 27.72
N GLY A 141 -10.43 -15.13 28.81
CA GLY A 141 -9.31 -14.43 29.46
C GLY A 141 -8.03 -14.45 28.62
N ARG A 142 -7.75 -15.58 27.93
CA ARG A 142 -6.56 -15.71 27.07
C ARG A 142 -6.61 -14.78 25.84
N ALA A 143 -7.79 -14.32 25.44
CA ALA A 143 -7.95 -13.34 24.37
C ALA A 143 -7.22 -12.00 24.63
N GLY A 144 -6.85 -11.71 25.88
CA GLY A 144 -6.17 -10.47 26.25
C GLY A 144 -4.85 -10.24 25.50
N LEU A 145 -4.02 -11.27 25.37
CA LEU A 145 -2.74 -11.15 24.65
C LEU A 145 -2.93 -10.83 23.16
N PRO A 146 -3.67 -11.62 22.37
CA PRO A 146 -3.83 -11.33 20.95
C PRO A 146 -4.57 -10.02 20.68
N LEU A 147 -5.54 -9.61 21.50
CA LEU A 147 -6.20 -8.31 21.40
C LEU A 147 -5.22 -7.16 21.66
N ALA A 148 -4.40 -7.27 22.68
CA ALA A 148 -3.38 -6.26 22.99
C ALA A 148 -2.32 -6.16 21.87
N LEU A 149 -1.88 -7.29 21.30
CA LEU A 149 -0.96 -7.31 20.16
C LEU A 149 -1.57 -6.67 18.90
N ALA A 150 -2.87 -6.91 18.62
CA ALA A 150 -3.55 -6.27 17.51
C ALA A 150 -3.57 -4.74 17.67
N ALA A 151 -3.97 -4.24 18.85
CA ALA A 151 -3.98 -2.81 19.15
C ALA A 151 -2.56 -2.19 19.13
N ALA A 152 -1.56 -2.92 19.61
CA ALA A 152 -0.16 -2.49 19.63
C ALA A 152 0.47 -2.47 18.23
N ALA A 153 0.02 -3.36 17.33
CA ALA A 153 0.47 -3.39 15.94
C ALA A 153 -0.14 -2.24 15.12
N ARG A 154 -1.39 -1.85 15.44
CA ARG A 154 -2.09 -0.77 14.75
C ARG A 154 -3.02 -0.03 15.71
N TYR A 155 -2.64 1.18 16.10
CA TYR A 155 -3.38 1.94 17.13
C TYR A 155 -4.82 2.28 16.75
N ALA A 156 -5.15 2.38 15.46
CA ALA A 156 -6.53 2.57 15.01
C ALA A 156 -7.46 1.40 15.41
N ASP A 157 -6.90 0.20 15.61
CA ASP A 157 -7.66 -0.98 15.98
C ASP A 157 -8.05 -1.02 17.47
N VAL A 158 -7.57 -0.06 18.27
CA VAL A 158 -8.02 0.10 19.67
C VAL A 158 -9.55 0.18 19.76
N VAL A 159 -10.22 0.84 18.79
CA VAL A 159 -11.68 0.92 18.76
C VAL A 159 -12.32 -0.46 18.60
N LEU A 160 -11.83 -1.25 17.65
CA LEU A 160 -12.28 -2.61 17.39
C LEU A 160 -12.00 -3.52 18.60
N VAL A 161 -10.78 -3.47 19.12
CA VAL A 161 -10.32 -4.24 20.28
C VAL A 161 -11.13 -3.88 21.52
N ALA A 162 -11.46 -2.61 21.75
CA ALA A 162 -12.26 -2.16 22.88
C ALA A 162 -13.67 -2.78 22.85
N VAL A 163 -14.31 -2.84 21.66
CA VAL A 163 -15.63 -3.48 21.52
C VAL A 163 -15.55 -4.98 21.83
N LEU A 164 -14.54 -5.67 21.30
CA LEU A 164 -14.32 -7.10 21.57
C LEU A 164 -14.06 -7.35 23.06
N ALA A 165 -13.20 -6.57 23.69
CA ALA A 165 -12.86 -6.67 25.11
C ALA A 165 -14.08 -6.38 26.00
N ALA A 166 -14.87 -5.35 25.66
CA ALA A 166 -16.09 -5.02 26.38
C ALA A 166 -17.13 -6.16 26.30
N ALA A 167 -17.29 -6.76 25.11
CA ALA A 167 -18.19 -7.91 24.93
C ALA A 167 -17.73 -9.15 25.73
N ILE A 168 -16.41 -9.41 25.78
CA ILE A 168 -15.82 -10.46 26.61
C ILE A 168 -16.09 -10.18 28.09
N ALA A 169 -15.85 -8.96 28.56
CA ALA A 169 -16.04 -8.56 29.94
C ALA A 169 -17.52 -8.67 30.37
N ALA A 170 -18.46 -8.31 29.49
CA ALA A 170 -19.88 -8.41 29.75
C ALA A 170 -20.34 -9.88 29.85
N ARG A 171 -19.84 -10.78 29.00
CA ARG A 171 -20.25 -12.19 28.98
C ARG A 171 -19.53 -13.04 30.02
N TRP A 172 -18.25 -12.77 30.26
CA TRP A 172 -17.44 -13.53 31.21
C TRP A 172 -16.75 -12.63 32.25
N PRO A 173 -17.48 -11.92 33.11
CA PRO A 173 -16.91 -10.92 34.02
C PRO A 173 -15.84 -11.51 34.95
N ARG A 174 -15.97 -12.77 35.32
CA ARG A 174 -14.96 -13.48 36.13
C ARG A 174 -13.64 -13.69 35.43
N ARG A 175 -13.57 -13.49 34.12
CA ARG A 175 -12.33 -13.61 33.30
C ARG A 175 -11.62 -12.28 33.07
N ILE A 176 -12.16 -11.15 33.52
CA ILE A 176 -11.55 -9.82 33.41
C ILE A 176 -10.13 -9.79 33.99
N PRO A 177 -9.85 -10.34 35.20
CA PRO A 177 -8.50 -10.32 35.72
C PRO A 177 -7.49 -11.06 34.83
N MET A 178 -7.92 -12.19 34.24
CA MET A 178 -7.07 -12.95 33.33
C MET A 178 -6.91 -12.23 31.97
N LEU A 179 -7.95 -11.59 31.45
CA LEU A 179 -7.89 -10.77 30.23
C LEU A 179 -6.88 -9.64 30.44
N ALA A 180 -6.95 -8.94 31.57
CA ALA A 180 -6.01 -7.87 31.92
C ALA A 180 -4.57 -8.41 32.12
N LEU A 181 -4.40 -9.55 32.81
CA LEU A 181 -3.09 -10.18 33.00
C LEU A 181 -2.35 -10.43 31.70
N TRP A 182 -3.05 -10.88 30.67
CA TRP A 182 -2.49 -11.13 29.35
C TRP A 182 -2.31 -9.85 28.50
N ALA A 183 -3.14 -8.83 28.71
CA ALA A 183 -3.06 -7.58 27.93
C ALA A 183 -2.03 -6.57 28.51
N VAL A 184 -1.95 -6.48 29.84
CA VAL A 184 -1.12 -5.47 30.55
C VAL A 184 0.36 -5.50 30.16
N PRO A 185 1.05 -6.65 30.03
CA PRO A 185 2.46 -6.66 29.64
C PRO A 185 2.70 -6.00 28.28
N VAL A 186 1.82 -6.24 27.29
CA VAL A 186 1.93 -5.63 25.95
C VAL A 186 1.65 -4.13 26.03
N ALA A 187 0.59 -3.73 26.73
CA ALA A 187 0.27 -2.32 26.94
C ALA A 187 1.40 -1.58 27.67
N ALA A 188 1.94 -2.17 28.73
CA ALA A 188 3.07 -1.59 29.48
C ALA A 188 4.32 -1.43 28.60
N ALA A 189 4.64 -2.41 27.75
CA ALA A 189 5.76 -2.32 26.83
C ALA A 189 5.59 -1.18 25.80
N VAL A 190 4.37 -1.01 25.26
CA VAL A 190 4.04 0.10 24.33
C VAL A 190 4.13 1.45 25.03
N LEU A 191 3.58 1.56 26.26
CA LEU A 191 3.64 2.81 27.04
C LEU A 191 5.08 3.16 27.43
N ALA A 192 5.89 2.15 27.77
CA ALA A 192 7.33 2.34 28.05
C ALA A 192 8.08 2.81 26.80
N TYR A 193 7.83 2.20 25.63
CA TYR A 193 8.37 2.67 24.36
C TYR A 193 8.00 4.14 24.09
N HIS A 194 6.73 4.52 24.29
CA HIS A 194 6.30 5.90 24.11
C HIS A 194 6.98 6.84 25.12
N TRP A 195 7.13 6.40 26.36
CA TRP A 195 7.83 7.19 27.39
C TRP A 195 9.29 7.45 26.98
N ILE A 196 9.99 6.40 26.58
CA ILE A 196 11.42 6.47 26.22
C ILE A 196 11.65 7.36 25.00
N TYR A 197 10.88 7.13 23.93
CA TYR A 197 11.14 7.76 22.62
C TYR A 197 10.36 9.06 22.40
N PHE A 198 9.21 9.28 23.04
CA PHE A 198 8.39 10.49 22.86
C PHE A 198 8.24 11.32 24.14
N GLY A 199 8.84 10.91 25.24
CA GLY A 199 8.83 11.63 26.50
C GLY A 199 7.51 11.60 27.27
N SER A 200 6.51 10.84 26.78
CA SER A 200 5.22 10.66 27.46
C SER A 200 4.57 9.34 27.03
N PRO A 201 3.97 8.57 27.96
CA PRO A 201 3.38 7.27 27.65
C PRO A 201 2.18 7.36 26.68
N LEU A 202 1.51 8.51 26.60
CA LEU A 202 0.34 8.71 25.73
C LEU A 202 0.69 9.45 24.44
N ARG A 203 1.92 9.87 24.27
CA ARG A 203 2.38 10.55 23.06
C ARG A 203 2.89 9.53 22.07
N GLN A 204 2.39 9.60 20.84
CA GLN A 204 2.78 8.71 19.73
C GLN A 204 3.10 9.52 18.47
N GLY A 205 3.86 8.96 17.56
CA GLY A 205 4.28 9.63 16.33
C GLY A 205 3.12 10.14 15.46
N LEU A 206 2.04 9.36 15.35
CA LEU A 206 0.88 9.70 14.51
C LEU A 206 0.01 10.84 15.07
N VAL A 207 -0.10 11.00 16.39
CA VAL A 207 -0.93 12.05 17.02
C VAL A 207 -0.41 13.46 16.71
N CYS A 208 0.85 13.57 16.35
CA CYS A 208 1.44 14.87 16.02
C CYS A 208 1.08 15.38 14.60
N VAL A 209 0.32 14.63 13.81
CA VAL A 209 0.05 14.93 12.39
C VAL A 209 -1.33 15.57 12.19
N GLY A 210 -1.63 16.63 12.95
CA GLY A 210 -2.78 17.51 12.69
C GLY A 210 -4.17 16.88 12.84
N ASP A 211 -5.15 17.64 12.42
CA ASP A 211 -6.58 17.33 12.56
C ASP A 211 -7.05 16.29 11.52
N ARG A 212 -6.75 15.03 11.80
CA ARG A 212 -6.96 13.95 10.84
C ARG A 212 -8.36 13.32 10.86
N PHE A 213 -9.22 13.73 11.78
CA PHE A 213 -10.62 13.27 11.84
C PHE A 213 -11.58 14.29 11.20
N SER A 214 -11.24 14.75 10.00
CA SER A 214 -11.93 15.83 9.30
C SER A 214 -12.70 15.40 8.05
N ALA A 215 -12.67 14.10 7.67
CA ALA A 215 -13.47 13.64 6.54
C ALA A 215 -14.95 13.93 6.76
N PRO A 216 -15.68 14.48 5.76
CA PRO A 216 -17.11 14.72 5.87
C PRO A 216 -17.88 13.44 6.21
N TRP A 217 -18.94 13.57 7.01
CA TRP A 217 -19.83 12.45 7.29
C TRP A 217 -20.42 11.92 5.98
N GLY A 218 -20.34 10.61 5.80
CA GLY A 218 -20.82 9.91 4.60
C GLY A 218 -19.75 9.71 3.53
N GLU A 219 -18.88 10.66 3.26
CA GLU A 219 -17.87 10.54 2.19
C GLU A 219 -16.92 9.36 2.45
N GLY A 220 -16.15 9.38 3.54
CA GLY A 220 -15.23 8.30 3.86
C GLY A 220 -15.94 6.98 4.13
N HIS A 221 -17.11 7.01 4.74
CA HIS A 221 -17.91 5.82 5.02
C HIS A 221 -18.39 5.13 3.73
N LEU A 222 -18.97 5.89 2.80
CA LEU A 222 -19.37 5.37 1.49
C LEU A 222 -18.15 5.01 0.65
N GLY A 223 -17.10 5.82 0.71
CA GLY A 223 -15.86 5.58 0.00
C GLY A 223 -15.20 4.26 0.39
N LEU A 224 -15.11 3.95 1.67
CA LEU A 224 -14.58 2.68 2.19
C LEU A 224 -15.38 1.45 1.73
N LEU A 225 -16.66 1.62 1.39
CA LEU A 225 -17.50 0.52 0.91
C LEU A 225 -17.59 0.47 -0.62
N LEU A 226 -17.76 1.60 -1.30
CA LEU A 226 -18.24 1.66 -2.67
C LEU A 226 -17.30 2.38 -3.65
N SER A 227 -16.27 3.10 -3.18
CA SER A 227 -15.37 3.80 -4.09
C SER A 227 -14.76 2.84 -5.12
N PRO A 228 -14.83 3.16 -6.42
CA PRO A 228 -14.17 2.38 -7.46
C PRO A 228 -12.66 2.23 -7.26
N ALA A 229 -12.04 3.18 -6.57
CA ALA A 229 -10.60 3.18 -6.31
C ALA A 229 -10.22 2.49 -4.99
N LYS A 230 -11.08 2.53 -3.97
CA LYS A 230 -10.72 2.12 -2.59
C LYS A 230 -11.86 1.42 -1.84
N GLY A 231 -12.94 1.03 -2.51
CA GLY A 231 -14.13 0.44 -1.87
C GLY A 231 -14.00 -1.04 -1.56
N LEU A 232 -14.42 -1.44 -0.36
CA LEU A 232 -14.37 -2.82 0.11
C LEU A 232 -15.15 -3.77 -0.84
N LEU A 233 -16.38 -3.39 -1.20
CA LEU A 233 -17.24 -4.23 -2.05
C LEU A 233 -16.80 -4.26 -3.51
N VAL A 234 -15.95 -3.34 -3.93
CA VAL A 234 -15.33 -3.32 -5.26
C VAL A 234 -14.11 -4.24 -5.32
N PHE A 235 -13.26 -4.18 -4.30
CA PHE A 235 -12.00 -4.95 -4.27
C PHE A 235 -12.14 -6.34 -3.62
N THR A 236 -13.16 -6.53 -2.79
CA THR A 236 -13.43 -7.77 -2.07
C THR A 236 -14.95 -8.01 -2.01
N PRO A 237 -15.62 -8.19 -3.18
CA PRO A 237 -17.08 -8.30 -3.22
C PRO A 237 -17.62 -9.46 -2.40
N VAL A 238 -16.85 -10.51 -2.17
CA VAL A 238 -17.25 -11.63 -1.31
C VAL A 238 -17.47 -11.22 0.16
N ALA A 239 -16.92 -10.09 0.62
CA ALA A 239 -17.17 -9.57 1.96
C ALA A 239 -18.66 -9.27 2.20
N ALA A 240 -19.45 -8.96 1.16
CA ALA A 240 -20.91 -8.83 1.26
C ALA A 240 -21.55 -10.12 1.78
N MET A 241 -21.05 -11.29 1.34
CA MET A 241 -21.55 -12.57 1.81
C MET A 241 -21.13 -12.87 3.26
N GLY A 242 -20.00 -12.31 3.71
CA GLY A 242 -19.63 -12.31 5.12
C GLY A 242 -20.62 -11.52 5.99
N VAL A 243 -21.06 -10.35 5.51
CA VAL A 243 -22.10 -9.55 6.20
C VAL A 243 -23.44 -10.27 6.20
N VAL A 244 -23.87 -10.83 5.08
CA VAL A 244 -25.09 -11.63 4.98
C VAL A 244 -25.03 -12.83 5.93
N GLY A 245 -23.90 -13.53 5.96
CA GLY A 245 -23.65 -14.65 6.85
C GLY A 245 -23.72 -14.28 8.32
N LEU A 246 -23.14 -13.13 8.68
CA LEU A 246 -23.20 -12.59 10.05
C LEU A 246 -24.64 -12.33 10.49
N VAL A 247 -25.46 -11.70 9.63
CA VAL A 247 -26.89 -11.46 9.92
C VAL A 247 -27.64 -12.78 10.04
N ARG A 248 -27.34 -13.76 9.18
CA ARG A 248 -27.94 -15.10 9.25
C ARG A 248 -27.56 -15.82 10.54
N ALA A 249 -26.29 -15.85 10.90
CA ALA A 249 -25.80 -16.43 12.15
C ALA A 249 -26.49 -15.82 13.38
N PHE A 250 -26.66 -14.49 13.38
CA PHE A 250 -27.41 -13.81 14.44
C PHE A 250 -28.85 -14.30 14.55
N ARG A 251 -29.54 -14.44 13.41
CA ARG A 251 -30.94 -14.95 13.35
C ARG A 251 -31.04 -16.43 13.73
N GLN A 252 -30.01 -17.21 13.45
CA GLN A 252 -29.95 -18.64 13.76
C GLN A 252 -29.54 -18.95 15.21
N GLY A 253 -29.46 -17.95 16.07
CA GLY A 253 -29.20 -18.11 17.50
C GLY A 253 -27.78 -17.87 17.96
N GLN A 254 -26.82 -17.64 17.04
CA GLN A 254 -25.44 -17.32 17.37
C GLN A 254 -25.29 -15.81 17.71
N ARG A 255 -26.25 -15.28 18.48
CA ARG A 255 -26.47 -13.85 18.67
C ARG A 255 -25.25 -13.13 19.24
N TRP A 256 -24.63 -13.72 20.26
CA TRP A 256 -23.55 -13.04 20.97
C TRP A 256 -22.34 -12.82 20.06
N ILE A 257 -21.81 -13.87 19.43
CA ILE A 257 -20.60 -13.74 18.62
C ILE A 257 -20.85 -12.91 17.35
N ALA A 258 -22.03 -13.09 16.71
CA ALA A 258 -22.40 -12.29 15.55
C ALA A 258 -22.58 -10.81 15.89
N ALA A 259 -23.27 -10.48 17.00
CA ALA A 259 -23.42 -9.10 17.45
C ALA A 259 -22.07 -8.48 17.83
N THR A 260 -21.21 -9.23 18.52
CA THR A 260 -19.88 -8.76 18.93
C THR A 260 -18.99 -8.45 17.71
N CYS A 261 -18.89 -9.38 16.76
CA CYS A 261 -18.10 -9.17 15.54
C CYS A 261 -18.70 -8.06 14.67
N GLY A 262 -20.02 -8.02 14.53
CA GLY A 262 -20.71 -6.97 13.77
C GLY A 262 -20.53 -5.59 14.39
N ALA A 263 -20.68 -5.46 15.71
CA ALA A 263 -20.46 -4.19 16.41
C ALA A 263 -19.01 -3.72 16.31
N ALA A 264 -18.03 -4.63 16.43
CA ALA A 264 -16.62 -4.30 16.30
C ALA A 264 -16.28 -3.85 14.87
N ALA A 265 -16.77 -4.55 13.84
CA ALA A 265 -16.56 -4.17 12.44
C ALA A 265 -17.23 -2.82 12.11
N LEU A 266 -18.44 -2.58 12.62
CA LEU A 266 -19.18 -1.33 12.45
C LEU A 266 -18.47 -0.16 13.15
N ALA A 267 -18.01 -0.37 14.39
CA ALA A 267 -17.27 0.66 15.13
C ALA A 267 -15.96 1.03 14.42
N HIS A 268 -15.24 0.03 13.89
CA HIS A 268 -14.04 0.27 13.11
C HIS A 268 -14.33 1.05 11.83
N TRP A 269 -15.33 0.64 11.05
CA TRP A 269 -15.76 1.35 9.84
C TRP A 269 -16.18 2.80 10.14
N ALA A 270 -16.95 3.01 11.22
CA ALA A 270 -17.39 4.33 11.64
C ALA A 270 -16.19 5.23 12.04
N PHE A 271 -15.21 4.66 12.72
CA PHE A 271 -13.99 5.36 13.14
C PHE A 271 -13.11 5.72 11.95
N VAL A 272 -12.74 4.73 11.12
CA VAL A 272 -11.82 4.98 9.99
C VAL A 272 -12.47 5.81 8.88
N GLY A 273 -13.81 5.78 8.76
CA GLY A 273 -14.55 6.61 7.80
C GLY A 273 -14.50 8.11 8.11
N ARG A 274 -14.13 8.51 9.35
CA ARG A 274 -13.89 9.90 9.74
C ARG A 274 -12.45 10.36 9.52
N TRP A 275 -11.55 9.43 9.22
CA TRP A 275 -10.15 9.76 8.96
C TRP A 275 -10.02 10.54 7.65
N SER A 276 -9.27 11.64 7.64
CA SER A 276 -9.06 12.47 6.44
C SER A 276 -8.48 11.70 5.26
N GLU A 277 -7.67 10.69 5.56
CA GLU A 277 -7.08 9.79 4.55
C GLU A 277 -7.75 8.40 4.58
N TRP A 278 -9.10 8.37 4.63
CA TRP A 278 -9.89 7.15 4.65
C TRP A 278 -9.56 6.21 3.47
N HIS A 279 -9.13 6.78 2.34
CA HIS A 279 -8.71 6.04 1.15
C HIS A 279 -7.39 5.26 1.33
N GLY A 280 -6.64 5.54 2.40
CA GLY A 280 -5.42 4.82 2.74
C GLY A 280 -4.17 5.21 1.93
N GLY A 281 -4.23 6.24 1.08
CA GLY A 281 -3.09 6.70 0.27
C GLY A 281 -2.66 5.70 -0.81
N GLU A 282 -1.36 5.59 -1.03
CA GLU A 282 -0.76 4.71 -2.03
C GLU A 282 -0.85 3.23 -1.58
N CYS A 283 -1.95 2.57 -1.95
CA CYS A 283 -2.19 1.15 -1.64
C CYS A 283 -3.21 0.54 -2.59
N TRP A 284 -3.16 -0.76 -2.77
CA TRP A 284 -4.15 -1.49 -3.54
C TRP A 284 -5.42 -1.73 -2.71
N GLY A 285 -6.52 -1.07 -3.11
CA GLY A 285 -7.85 -1.26 -2.50
C GLY A 285 -8.01 -0.68 -1.09
N PRO A 286 -8.96 -1.22 -0.32
CA PRO A 286 -9.44 -0.67 0.94
C PRO A 286 -8.59 -1.13 2.13
N ARG A 287 -7.29 -0.80 2.17
CA ARG A 287 -6.43 -1.28 3.27
C ARG A 287 -6.95 -0.92 4.66
N MET A 288 -7.66 0.21 4.78
CA MET A 288 -8.21 0.68 6.05
C MET A 288 -9.28 -0.26 6.63
N MET A 289 -9.90 -1.11 5.79
CA MET A 289 -10.90 -2.10 6.19
C MET A 289 -10.32 -3.51 6.39
N THR A 290 -9.04 -3.72 6.14
CA THR A 290 -8.40 -5.05 6.21
C THR A 290 -8.60 -5.71 7.58
N ASP A 291 -8.53 -4.93 8.65
CA ASP A 291 -8.60 -5.43 10.03
C ASP A 291 -10.03 -5.86 10.45
N ALA A 292 -11.05 -5.33 9.78
CA ALA A 292 -12.43 -5.77 9.99
C ALA A 292 -12.79 -7.10 9.28
N LEU A 293 -11.99 -7.49 8.27
CA LEU A 293 -12.29 -8.65 7.44
C LEU A 293 -12.35 -9.98 8.21
N PRO A 294 -11.45 -10.31 9.17
CA PRO A 294 -11.56 -11.55 9.93
C PRO A 294 -12.92 -11.71 10.62
N LEU A 295 -13.49 -10.60 11.12
CA LEU A 295 -14.77 -10.58 11.82
C LEU A 295 -15.94 -10.94 10.90
N LEU A 296 -15.88 -10.53 9.63
CA LEU A 296 -16.87 -10.82 8.61
C LEU A 296 -16.68 -12.23 8.04
N PHE A 297 -15.42 -12.62 7.78
CA PHE A 297 -15.09 -13.91 7.17
C PHE A 297 -15.36 -15.10 8.13
N LEU A 298 -15.39 -14.89 9.44
CA LEU A 298 -15.84 -15.90 10.39
C LEU A 298 -17.26 -16.43 10.06
N PHE A 299 -18.07 -15.63 9.39
CA PHE A 299 -19.46 -15.94 9.02
C PHE A 299 -19.66 -16.17 7.52
N LEU A 300 -18.60 -16.22 6.73
CA LEU A 300 -18.69 -16.47 5.30
C LEU A 300 -19.38 -17.82 4.96
N PRO A 301 -19.19 -18.92 5.73
CA PRO A 301 -19.90 -20.16 5.49
C PRO A 301 -21.43 -20.03 5.61
N GLU A 302 -21.95 -19.23 6.55
CA GLU A 302 -23.38 -18.97 6.67
C GLU A 302 -23.93 -18.20 5.45
N GLY A 303 -23.12 -17.34 4.85
CA GLY A 303 -23.43 -16.69 3.57
C GLY A 303 -23.42 -17.69 2.42
N TYR A 304 -22.45 -18.58 2.38
CA TYR A 304 -22.38 -19.69 1.41
C TYR A 304 -23.61 -20.58 1.47
N ASP A 305 -24.06 -20.97 2.65
CA ASP A 305 -25.28 -21.78 2.82
C ASP A 305 -26.53 -21.13 2.22
N LEU A 306 -26.59 -19.79 2.18
CA LEU A 306 -27.73 -19.07 1.62
C LEU A 306 -27.68 -19.03 0.10
N ALA A 307 -26.49 -18.78 -0.49
CA ALA A 307 -26.31 -18.59 -1.93
C ALA A 307 -24.94 -19.12 -2.38
N PRO A 308 -24.76 -20.46 -2.48
CA PRO A 308 -23.46 -21.06 -2.77
C PRO A 308 -22.82 -20.56 -4.04
N GLY A 309 -23.58 -20.58 -5.17
CA GLY A 309 -23.07 -20.14 -6.47
C GLY A 309 -22.64 -18.68 -6.48
N LEU A 310 -23.43 -17.79 -5.85
CA LEU A 310 -23.09 -16.37 -5.75
C LEU A 310 -21.83 -16.17 -4.89
N THR A 311 -21.73 -16.86 -3.74
CA THR A 311 -20.59 -16.73 -2.84
C THR A 311 -19.29 -17.18 -3.50
N VAL A 312 -19.34 -18.31 -4.25
CA VAL A 312 -18.18 -18.77 -5.03
C VAL A 312 -17.82 -17.77 -6.13
N ALA A 313 -18.80 -17.28 -6.90
CA ALA A 313 -18.55 -16.31 -7.96
C ALA A 313 -17.91 -15.03 -7.43
N LEU A 314 -18.44 -14.46 -6.33
CA LEU A 314 -17.87 -13.28 -5.68
C LEU A 314 -16.48 -13.57 -5.09
N GLY A 315 -16.24 -14.79 -4.58
CA GLY A 315 -14.94 -15.24 -4.11
C GLY A 315 -13.91 -15.26 -5.26
N VAL A 316 -14.26 -15.84 -6.40
CA VAL A 316 -13.40 -15.86 -7.60
C VAL A 316 -13.08 -14.45 -8.08
N VAL A 317 -14.10 -13.57 -8.17
CA VAL A 317 -13.90 -12.16 -8.55
C VAL A 317 -12.97 -11.46 -7.56
N SER A 318 -13.18 -11.67 -6.26
CA SER A 318 -12.31 -11.09 -5.22
C SER A 318 -10.86 -11.54 -5.37
N VAL A 319 -10.62 -12.84 -5.59
CA VAL A 319 -9.26 -13.38 -5.82
C VAL A 319 -8.66 -12.79 -7.10
N ALA A 320 -9.42 -12.69 -8.19
CA ALA A 320 -8.93 -12.12 -9.44
C ALA A 320 -8.54 -10.64 -9.29
N VAL A 321 -9.34 -9.84 -8.59
CA VAL A 321 -9.04 -8.43 -8.32
C VAL A 321 -7.79 -8.29 -7.43
N GLN A 322 -7.66 -9.12 -6.39
CA GLN A 322 -6.48 -9.06 -5.52
C GLN A 322 -5.23 -9.58 -6.23
N ALA A 323 -5.34 -10.61 -7.08
CA ALA A 323 -4.25 -11.10 -7.90
C ALA A 323 -3.76 -10.01 -8.87
N LEU A 324 -4.69 -9.27 -9.51
CA LEU A 324 -4.31 -8.13 -10.35
C LEU A 324 -3.45 -7.13 -9.57
N GLY A 325 -3.83 -6.79 -8.33
CA GLY A 325 -3.04 -5.92 -7.48
C GLY A 325 -1.70 -6.53 -7.07
N ALA A 326 -1.71 -7.79 -6.60
CA ALA A 326 -0.50 -8.46 -6.12
C ALA A 326 0.61 -8.57 -7.20
N PHE A 327 0.22 -8.73 -8.47
CA PHE A 327 1.15 -8.93 -9.58
C PHE A 327 1.34 -7.70 -10.49
N SER A 328 0.54 -6.65 -10.35
CA SER A 328 0.60 -5.52 -11.28
C SER A 328 0.73 -4.16 -10.60
N TYR A 329 0.33 -4.05 -9.32
CA TYR A 329 0.32 -2.77 -8.63
C TYR A 329 1.74 -2.27 -8.33
N ASP A 330 2.05 -1.07 -8.82
CA ASP A 330 3.36 -0.43 -8.72
C ASP A 330 3.28 1.06 -8.37
N TYR A 331 2.20 1.49 -7.76
CA TYR A 331 1.91 2.88 -7.36
C TYR A 331 1.72 3.87 -8.52
N ARG A 332 1.78 3.44 -9.77
CA ARG A 332 1.67 4.36 -10.92
C ARG A 332 0.32 5.02 -11.01
N TRP A 333 -0.75 4.33 -10.65
CA TRP A 333 -2.09 4.91 -10.67
C TRP A 333 -2.17 6.16 -9.79
N GLU A 334 -1.71 6.09 -8.55
CA GLU A 334 -1.72 7.22 -7.62
C GLU A 334 -0.79 8.34 -8.07
N ARG A 335 0.34 8.01 -8.68
CA ARG A 335 1.34 8.98 -9.17
C ARG A 335 0.88 9.75 -10.39
N LEU A 336 0.10 9.11 -11.26
CA LEU A 336 -0.46 9.78 -12.45
C LEU A 336 -1.40 10.94 -12.08
N TRP A 337 -1.98 10.95 -10.87
CA TRP A 337 -2.80 12.04 -10.38
C TRP A 337 -2.00 13.20 -9.81
N GLN A 338 -0.67 13.12 -9.74
CA GLN A 338 0.27 14.20 -9.44
C GLN A 338 0.06 14.89 -8.08
N ARG A 339 -0.74 14.31 -7.22
CA ARG A 339 -1.00 14.74 -5.85
C ARG A 339 -1.11 13.51 -4.96
N PRO A 340 -0.77 13.61 -3.69
CA PRO A 340 -1.20 12.61 -2.73
C PRO A 340 -2.70 12.40 -2.89
N VAL A 341 -3.14 11.15 -2.99
CA VAL A 341 -4.56 10.85 -3.06
C VAL A 341 -5.23 11.46 -1.84
N SER A 342 -6.19 12.35 -2.06
CA SER A 342 -6.95 13.02 -0.99
C SER A 342 -8.44 12.77 -1.15
N ALA A 343 -9.21 12.94 -0.09
CA ALA A 343 -10.66 12.75 -0.09
C ALA A 343 -11.37 13.60 -1.16
N ALA A 344 -10.84 14.79 -1.46
CA ALA A 344 -11.38 15.68 -2.48
C ALA A 344 -11.06 15.28 -3.92
N HIS A 345 -10.41 14.13 -4.14
CA HIS A 345 -10.04 13.66 -5.47
C HIS A 345 -11.22 12.97 -6.17
N PRO A 346 -11.76 13.53 -7.27
CA PRO A 346 -12.85 12.91 -8.02
C PRO A 346 -12.46 11.56 -8.62
N GLU A 347 -11.17 11.26 -8.75
CA GLU A 347 -10.62 9.99 -9.22
C GLU A 347 -10.99 8.81 -8.31
N LEU A 348 -11.19 9.08 -7.04
CA LEU A 348 -11.65 8.05 -6.10
C LEU A 348 -13.03 7.48 -6.49
N TRP A 349 -13.80 8.25 -7.29
CA TRP A 349 -15.16 7.93 -7.70
C TRP A 349 -15.30 7.64 -9.20
N ASP A 350 -14.20 7.69 -9.96
CA ASP A 350 -14.21 7.41 -11.40
C ASP A 350 -14.01 5.93 -11.68
N VAL A 351 -15.05 5.27 -12.18
CA VAL A 351 -15.03 3.83 -12.53
C VAL A 351 -14.08 3.56 -13.69
N GLY A 352 -14.11 4.41 -14.72
CA GLY A 352 -13.32 4.24 -15.94
C GLY A 352 -11.82 4.41 -15.74
N HIS A 353 -11.45 5.18 -14.73
CA HIS A 353 -10.06 5.44 -14.36
C HIS A 353 -9.69 4.83 -13.00
N SER A 354 -10.45 3.83 -12.54
CA SER A 354 -10.14 3.13 -11.30
C SER A 354 -8.82 2.36 -11.39
N PRO A 355 -8.15 2.06 -10.28
CA PRO A 355 -6.93 1.23 -10.29
C PRO A 355 -7.17 -0.12 -10.96
N ILE A 356 -8.34 -0.73 -10.74
CA ILE A 356 -8.69 -2.02 -11.36
C ILE A 356 -8.72 -1.88 -12.88
N ALA A 357 -9.41 -0.86 -13.41
CA ALA A 357 -9.48 -0.63 -14.86
C ALA A 357 -8.08 -0.34 -15.43
N PHE A 358 -7.31 0.52 -14.76
CA PHE A 358 -5.97 0.89 -15.18
C PHE A 358 -5.03 -0.32 -15.28
N TYR A 359 -4.95 -1.14 -14.22
CA TYR A 359 -4.04 -2.29 -14.23
C TYR A 359 -4.55 -3.47 -15.05
N ALA A 360 -5.88 -3.68 -15.14
CA ALA A 360 -6.46 -4.71 -15.98
C ALA A 360 -6.20 -4.44 -17.48
N GLU A 361 -6.37 -3.20 -17.93
CA GLU A 361 -6.10 -2.82 -19.32
C GLU A 361 -4.65 -3.10 -19.69
N ARG A 362 -3.71 -2.75 -18.82
CA ARG A 362 -2.28 -3.01 -19.05
C ARG A 362 -1.99 -4.51 -19.18
N ARG A 363 -2.59 -5.35 -18.35
CA ARG A 363 -2.37 -6.81 -18.39
C ARG A 363 -3.08 -7.47 -19.57
N LEU A 364 -4.29 -7.05 -19.90
CA LEU A 364 -5.01 -7.58 -21.05
C LEU A 364 -4.29 -7.29 -22.38
N VAL A 365 -3.67 -6.12 -22.50
CA VAL A 365 -2.83 -5.80 -23.67
C VAL A 365 -1.67 -6.77 -23.78
N LEU A 366 -1.05 -7.19 -22.68
CA LEU A 366 0.03 -8.18 -22.69
C LEU A 366 -0.44 -9.56 -23.10
N LEU A 367 -1.59 -9.98 -22.60
CA LEU A 367 -2.17 -11.30 -22.91
C LEU A 367 -2.71 -11.40 -24.35
N ALA A 368 -3.12 -10.27 -24.94
CA ALA A 368 -3.74 -10.21 -26.25
C ALA A 368 -2.76 -10.16 -27.42
N LEU A 369 -1.44 -10.15 -27.17
CA LEU A 369 -0.41 -10.05 -28.22
C LEU A 369 0.38 -11.36 -28.35
N PRO A 370 -0.09 -12.36 -29.09
CA PRO A 370 0.63 -13.62 -29.25
C PRO A 370 1.87 -13.47 -30.14
N GLY A 371 2.96 -14.13 -29.78
CA GLY A 371 4.13 -14.42 -30.61
C GLY A 371 5.13 -13.31 -30.90
N THR A 372 4.75 -12.04 -30.78
CA THR A 372 5.65 -10.86 -30.92
C THR A 372 5.78 -10.10 -29.62
N VAL A 373 5.41 -10.75 -28.55
CA VAL A 373 5.17 -10.16 -27.25
C VAL A 373 6.46 -9.78 -26.54
N GLU A 374 7.54 -10.52 -26.73
CA GLU A 374 8.80 -10.25 -26.02
C GLU A 374 9.36 -8.86 -26.30
N GLY A 375 9.33 -8.41 -27.55
CA GLY A 375 9.83 -7.08 -27.89
C GLY A 375 8.87 -5.94 -27.57
N ARG A 376 7.57 -6.09 -27.78
CA ARG A 376 6.57 -5.00 -27.65
C ARG A 376 5.90 -4.92 -26.29
N ALA A 377 5.66 -6.03 -25.63
CA ALA A 377 5.01 -6.06 -24.35
C ALA A 377 5.99 -5.76 -23.21
N VAL A 378 7.22 -6.23 -23.31
CA VAL A 378 8.33 -5.81 -22.44
C VAL A 378 8.50 -4.30 -22.56
N LEU A 379 8.40 -3.73 -23.74
CA LEU A 379 8.44 -2.31 -24.00
C LEU A 379 7.34 -1.51 -23.28
N ARG A 380 6.20 -2.09 -22.99
CA ARG A 380 5.10 -1.40 -22.29
C ARG A 380 5.14 -1.53 -20.77
N GLU A 381 5.87 -2.49 -20.22
CA GLU A 381 5.87 -2.76 -18.77
C GLU A 381 7.12 -2.35 -18.03
N HIS A 382 8.23 -2.18 -18.72
CA HIS A 382 9.46 -1.77 -18.07
C HIS A 382 9.79 -0.33 -18.40
N PRO A 383 9.97 0.55 -17.41
CA PRO A 383 10.43 1.90 -17.67
C PRO A 383 11.75 1.85 -18.42
N VAL A 384 11.93 2.78 -19.34
CA VAL A 384 13.20 2.94 -20.03
C VAL A 384 14.31 3.03 -19.02
N MET A 385 15.19 2.09 -19.06
CA MET A 385 16.43 2.18 -18.32
C MET A 385 17.41 2.94 -19.20
N ILE A 386 17.59 4.21 -18.91
CA ILE A 386 18.74 4.94 -19.46
C ILE A 386 19.91 4.54 -18.57
N ALA A 387 20.62 3.48 -18.98
CA ALA A 387 21.93 3.21 -18.44
C ALA A 387 22.92 3.99 -19.27
N GLY A 388 23.51 5.03 -18.72
CA GLY A 388 24.53 5.73 -19.46
C GLY A 388 25.35 6.67 -18.60
N PRO A 389 26.67 6.69 -18.83
CA PRO A 389 27.49 7.74 -18.32
C PRO A 389 27.12 9.06 -19.03
N ARG A 390 27.32 10.13 -18.33
CA ARG A 390 27.27 11.53 -18.76
C ARG A 390 26.89 11.78 -20.24
N GLY A 391 25.72 12.33 -20.45
CA GLY A 391 25.34 12.84 -21.75
C GLY A 391 24.52 11.90 -22.63
N SER A 392 23.82 10.95 -22.04
CA SER A 392 22.87 10.12 -22.79
C SER A 392 21.80 10.96 -23.44
N ARG A 393 21.68 10.84 -24.75
CA ARG A 393 20.70 11.53 -25.57
C ARG A 393 19.60 10.58 -25.97
N VAL A 394 18.37 10.95 -25.68
CA VAL A 394 17.20 10.21 -26.16
C VAL A 394 16.80 10.76 -27.52
N THR A 395 16.82 9.92 -28.55
CA THR A 395 16.43 10.28 -29.89
C THR A 395 15.22 9.50 -30.32
N PHE A 396 14.18 10.18 -30.79
CA PHE A 396 12.99 9.55 -31.34
C PHE A 396 13.23 9.30 -32.83
N THR A 397 13.22 8.03 -33.24
CA THR A 397 13.18 7.67 -34.68
C THR A 397 11.77 7.16 -35.00
N ALA A 398 11.38 7.22 -36.28
CA ALA A 398 10.02 7.13 -36.80
C ALA A 398 9.02 6.18 -36.08
N ASP A 399 9.48 5.09 -35.45
CA ASP A 399 8.64 4.15 -34.68
C ASP A 399 9.30 3.67 -33.40
N ARG A 400 10.44 4.24 -33.01
CA ARG A 400 11.21 3.77 -31.87
C ARG A 400 11.84 4.93 -31.11
N LEU A 401 11.84 4.80 -29.80
CA LEU A 401 12.63 5.63 -28.93
C LEU A 401 14.04 5.01 -28.87
N ARG A 402 15.05 5.76 -29.26
CA ARG A 402 16.45 5.33 -29.16
C ARG A 402 17.18 6.20 -28.15
N VAL A 403 17.88 5.56 -27.23
CA VAL A 403 18.75 6.24 -26.29
C VAL A 403 20.18 6.11 -26.79
N GLU A 404 20.84 7.23 -27.05
CA GLU A 404 22.24 7.26 -27.44
C GLU A 404 23.08 7.74 -26.27
N GLY A 405 24.04 6.93 -25.87
CA GLY A 405 25.02 7.27 -24.81
C GLY A 405 26.38 6.66 -25.12
N ALA A 406 27.40 7.04 -24.37
CA ALA A 406 28.76 6.64 -24.60
C ALA A 406 29.07 5.15 -24.33
N ASP A 407 28.18 4.42 -23.66
CA ASP A 407 28.28 2.97 -23.43
C ASP A 407 27.01 2.27 -23.87
N GLU A 408 27.16 1.18 -24.61
CA GLU A 408 26.16 0.48 -25.41
C GLU A 408 25.03 -0.26 -24.67
N THR A 409 24.76 0.03 -23.43
CA THR A 409 23.64 -0.57 -22.72
C THR A 409 22.39 0.31 -22.84
N VAL A 410 21.88 0.40 -24.05
CA VAL A 410 20.59 1.04 -24.33
C VAL A 410 19.49 0.03 -24.03
N GLN A 411 18.65 0.32 -23.05
CA GLN A 411 17.40 -0.38 -22.87
C GLN A 411 16.24 0.46 -23.38
N ASP A 412 15.29 -0.20 -24.02
CA ASP A 412 14.19 0.45 -24.73
C ASP A 412 13.29 1.30 -23.83
N ALA A 413 12.85 2.42 -24.35
CA ALA A 413 11.92 3.34 -23.69
C ALA A 413 10.48 2.84 -23.77
N HIS A 414 9.73 3.02 -22.68
CA HIS A 414 8.33 2.68 -22.63
C HIS A 414 7.42 3.82 -23.04
N GLU A 415 6.49 3.49 -23.91
CA GLU A 415 5.30 4.28 -24.14
C GLU A 415 4.26 3.96 -23.08
N GLU A 416 3.87 4.91 -22.27
CA GLU A 416 2.70 4.76 -21.42
C GLU A 416 1.41 5.12 -22.16
N ARG A 417 0.28 4.74 -21.57
CA ARG A 417 -1.07 4.83 -22.10
C ARG A 417 -1.30 6.10 -22.93
N GLY A 418 -1.54 5.91 -24.24
CA GLY A 418 -1.75 6.99 -25.19
C GLY A 418 -0.50 7.70 -25.72
N ALA A 419 0.64 7.57 -25.06
CA ALA A 419 1.91 8.06 -25.58
C ALA A 419 2.33 7.23 -26.81
N ARG A 420 2.70 7.89 -27.89
CA ARG A 420 3.12 7.21 -29.14
C ARG A 420 4.30 7.92 -29.74
N VAL A 421 5.26 7.17 -30.23
CA VAL A 421 6.32 7.71 -31.11
C VAL A 421 5.77 7.74 -32.52
N GLN A 422 5.66 8.91 -33.09
CA GLN A 422 5.21 9.13 -34.44
C GLN A 422 5.98 10.29 -35.09
N ASP A 423 6.45 10.10 -36.32
CA ASP A 423 7.21 11.12 -37.07
C ASP A 423 8.43 11.65 -36.32
N GLY A 424 9.12 10.80 -35.56
CA GLY A 424 10.30 11.20 -34.79
C GLY A 424 10.01 12.02 -33.53
N ARG A 425 8.77 12.05 -33.05
CA ARG A 425 8.34 12.76 -31.85
C ARG A 425 7.57 11.84 -30.91
N LEU A 426 7.72 12.05 -29.61
CA LEU A 426 6.84 11.42 -28.62
C LEU A 426 5.61 12.28 -28.43
N ARG A 427 4.47 11.75 -28.85
CA ARG A 427 3.16 12.42 -28.74
C ARG A 427 2.42 12.01 -27.47
N LEU A 428 2.12 12.99 -26.64
CA LEU A 428 1.30 12.85 -25.44
C LEU A 428 -0.06 13.52 -25.71
N ARG A 429 -1.16 12.75 -25.63
CA ARG A 429 -2.51 13.23 -26.03
C ARG A 429 -3.59 13.02 -24.97
N GLY A 430 -3.30 12.35 -23.90
CA GLY A 430 -4.29 11.97 -22.91
C GLY A 430 -3.92 12.36 -21.50
N ARG A 431 -4.88 12.13 -20.59
CA ARG A 431 -4.76 12.40 -19.15
C ARG A 431 -3.73 11.51 -18.57
N PHE A 432 -2.83 10.98 -18.79
CA PHE A 432 -1.83 10.07 -18.20
C PHE A 432 -0.79 9.63 -19.21
N ASP A 433 -0.79 10.27 -20.36
CA ASP A 433 0.25 10.01 -21.30
C ASP A 433 1.56 10.50 -20.72
N GLY A 434 2.54 9.66 -20.67
CA GLY A 434 3.81 9.98 -20.04
C GLY A 434 4.96 9.12 -20.55
N LEU A 435 6.15 9.54 -20.17
CA LEU A 435 7.40 8.87 -20.39
C LEU A 435 8.01 8.54 -19.02
N PHE A 436 8.40 7.29 -18.83
CA PHE A 436 9.15 6.87 -17.66
C PHE A 436 10.60 6.60 -18.04
N LEU A 437 11.50 7.24 -17.28
CA LEU A 437 12.92 7.06 -17.43
C LEU A 437 13.46 6.47 -16.13
N ARG A 438 14.06 5.29 -16.18
CA ARG A 438 14.83 4.75 -15.06
C ARG A 438 16.31 5.02 -15.34
N VAL A 439 16.93 5.78 -14.44
CA VAL A 439 18.37 6.04 -14.51
C VAL A 439 19.08 4.97 -13.69
N THR A 440 19.74 4.04 -14.37
CA THR A 440 20.60 3.05 -13.74
C THR A 440 22.03 3.50 -13.89
N GLU A 441 22.60 4.05 -12.86
CA GLU A 441 24.04 4.35 -12.85
C GLU A 441 24.72 3.59 -11.72
N ALA A 442 25.72 2.82 -12.07
CA ALA A 442 26.44 1.96 -11.15
C ALA A 442 27.45 2.68 -10.27
N ALA A 443 27.69 3.97 -10.42
CA ALA A 443 28.71 4.62 -9.62
C ALA A 443 28.64 6.16 -9.59
N ARG A 444 28.45 6.67 -8.41
CA ARG A 444 28.71 8.02 -7.89
C ARG A 444 27.72 9.13 -8.22
N PRO A 445 27.28 9.84 -7.17
CA PRO A 445 26.33 10.93 -7.29
C PRO A 445 26.94 12.09 -8.09
N ARG A 446 26.25 12.49 -9.16
CA ARG A 446 26.60 13.68 -9.93
C ARG A 446 25.33 14.41 -10.29
N PRO A 447 25.30 15.73 -10.22
CA PRO A 447 24.15 16.49 -10.66
C PRO A 447 23.88 16.20 -12.14
N LEU A 448 22.62 15.93 -12.46
CA LEU A 448 22.10 15.74 -13.81
C LEU A 448 20.99 16.75 -14.08
N GLU A 449 20.75 17.05 -15.33
CA GLU A 449 19.66 17.92 -15.79
C GLU A 449 18.86 17.21 -16.87
N LEU A 450 17.55 17.07 -16.64
CA LEU A 450 16.63 16.60 -17.66
C LEU A 450 16.25 17.76 -18.57
N ARG A 451 16.54 17.63 -19.87
CA ARG A 451 16.16 18.61 -20.90
C ARG A 451 15.05 18.05 -21.75
N LEU A 452 13.94 18.78 -21.81
CA LEU A 452 12.81 18.48 -22.65
C LEU A 452 12.61 19.63 -23.63
N ALA A 453 12.41 19.32 -24.91
CA ALA A 453 12.00 20.31 -25.90
C ALA A 453 10.90 19.73 -26.77
N GLY A 454 10.00 20.59 -27.23
CA GLY A 454 8.88 20.18 -28.05
C GLY A 454 7.87 21.29 -28.27
N GLU A 455 6.67 20.91 -28.65
CA GLU A 455 5.56 21.82 -28.90
C GLU A 455 4.29 21.25 -28.24
N GLY A 456 3.47 22.10 -27.61
CA GLY A 456 2.25 21.63 -26.99
C GLY A 456 1.53 22.69 -26.18
N THR A 457 0.44 22.27 -25.54
CA THR A 457 -0.38 23.11 -24.66
C THR A 457 -0.76 22.33 -23.40
N GLY A 458 -0.84 23.03 -22.28
CA GLY A 458 -1.21 22.43 -21.00
C GLY A 458 -0.11 22.53 -19.96
N THR A 459 0.05 21.55 -19.13
CA THR A 459 1.12 21.49 -18.13
C THR A 459 1.82 20.13 -18.19
N LEU A 460 3.11 20.13 -18.44
CA LEU A 460 3.97 18.98 -18.25
C LEU A 460 4.41 18.92 -16.79
N TYR A 461 4.40 17.74 -16.24
CA TYR A 461 4.90 17.48 -14.91
C TYR A 461 6.12 16.56 -15.00
N VAL A 462 7.17 16.96 -14.34
CA VAL A 462 8.36 16.13 -14.16
C VAL A 462 8.34 15.62 -12.73
N GLY A 463 8.26 14.30 -12.57
CA GLY A 463 8.25 13.62 -11.29
C GLY A 463 9.60 12.95 -11.05
N GLU A 464 10.20 13.19 -9.90
CA GLU A 464 11.40 12.50 -9.45
C GLU A 464 11.06 11.60 -8.27
N ARG A 465 11.62 10.39 -8.27
CA ARG A 465 11.48 9.43 -7.18
C ARG A 465 12.85 9.02 -6.68
N GLY A 466 13.08 9.21 -5.39
CA GLY A 466 14.19 8.57 -4.69
C GLY A 466 13.85 7.11 -4.37
N PHE A 467 14.84 6.28 -4.25
CA PHE A 467 14.67 4.85 -3.96
C PHE A 467 13.92 4.58 -2.64
N TRP A 468 14.23 5.37 -1.60
CA TRP A 468 13.64 5.25 -0.25
C TRP A 468 12.40 6.11 -0.03
N ASN A 469 12.16 7.10 -0.88
CA ASN A 469 11.01 7.96 -0.74
C ASN A 469 9.98 7.59 -1.82
N PRO A 470 8.90 6.88 -1.50
CA PRO A 470 7.84 6.56 -2.46
C PRO A 470 7.09 7.80 -2.93
N SER A 471 7.25 8.95 -2.26
CA SER A 471 6.65 10.19 -2.71
C SER A 471 7.41 10.74 -3.92
N VAL A 472 6.70 10.88 -5.03
CA VAL A 472 7.22 11.54 -6.22
C VAL A 472 7.12 13.04 -6.01
N LYS A 473 8.24 13.74 -6.07
CA LYS A 473 8.24 15.20 -6.11
C LYS A 473 7.91 15.63 -7.54
N TRP A 474 6.73 16.15 -7.74
CA TRP A 474 6.27 16.64 -9.03
C TRP A 474 6.54 18.13 -9.20
N THR A 475 7.18 18.49 -10.31
CA THR A 475 7.43 19.87 -10.69
C THR A 475 6.60 20.21 -11.93
N PRO A 476 5.66 21.15 -11.86
CA PRO A 476 4.83 21.56 -12.99
C PRO A 476 5.57 22.53 -13.92
N TYR A 477 5.42 22.32 -15.22
CA TYR A 477 5.91 23.19 -16.28
C TYR A 477 4.76 23.54 -17.22
N PRO A 478 4.16 24.74 -17.11
CA PRO A 478 3.18 25.22 -18.09
C PRO A 478 3.80 25.32 -19.47
N ILE A 479 3.11 24.80 -20.48
CA ILE A 479 3.55 24.84 -21.88
C ILE A 479 2.49 25.48 -22.77
N ALA A 480 2.93 26.36 -23.68
CA ALA A 480 2.09 27.01 -24.67
C ALA A 480 2.91 27.23 -25.95
N GLY A 481 2.64 26.45 -26.99
CA GLY A 481 3.43 26.44 -28.22
C GLY A 481 4.77 25.71 -28.06
N ARG A 482 5.83 26.21 -28.66
CA ARG A 482 7.18 25.63 -28.52
C ARG A 482 7.75 25.88 -27.14
N PHE A 483 8.31 24.84 -26.51
CA PHE A 483 8.88 24.92 -25.18
C PHE A 483 10.27 24.27 -25.10
N ARG A 484 11.03 24.70 -24.10
CA ARG A 484 12.26 24.06 -23.63
C ARG A 484 12.24 24.06 -22.11
N ILE A 485 12.33 22.88 -21.52
CA ILE A 485 12.35 22.69 -20.08
C ILE A 485 13.73 22.18 -19.69
N ARG A 486 14.30 22.76 -18.64
CA ARG A 486 15.50 22.27 -17.96
C ARG A 486 15.09 21.94 -16.52
N HIS A 487 15.14 20.69 -16.16
CA HIS A 487 14.76 20.22 -14.83
C HIS A 487 16.01 19.68 -14.13
N PRO A 488 16.46 20.35 -13.04
CA PRO A 488 17.58 19.86 -12.27
C PRO A 488 17.19 18.57 -11.57
N TYR A 489 17.97 17.52 -11.79
CA TYR A 489 17.73 16.22 -11.23
C TYR A 489 18.39 16.11 -9.85
N THR A 490 17.58 16.04 -8.79
CA THR A 490 18.06 16.16 -7.40
C THR A 490 18.37 14.83 -6.74
N PHE A 491 17.87 13.71 -7.26
CA PHE A 491 18.07 12.37 -6.68
C PHE A 491 19.29 11.60 -7.22
N ALA A 492 20.19 12.28 -7.92
CA ALA A 492 21.42 11.66 -8.42
C ALA A 492 22.35 11.08 -7.33
N THR A 493 22.00 11.26 -6.06
CA THR A 493 22.83 10.86 -4.91
C THR A 493 22.47 9.52 -4.30
N SER A 494 21.33 8.93 -4.61
CA SER A 494 20.81 7.77 -3.88
C SER A 494 20.62 6.48 -4.70
N GLY A 495 21.23 6.38 -5.86
CA GLY A 495 21.27 5.13 -6.65
C GLY A 495 19.89 4.61 -7.09
N GLY A 496 19.52 4.89 -8.34
CA GLY A 496 18.38 4.25 -8.99
C GLY A 496 17.06 4.99 -8.98
N PRO A 497 17.01 6.27 -9.32
CA PRO A 497 15.79 7.05 -9.36
C PRO A 497 15.05 6.92 -10.67
N ASP A 498 13.74 6.91 -10.57
CA ASP A 498 12.85 6.99 -11.71
C ASP A 498 12.49 8.46 -11.97
N ILE A 499 12.56 8.89 -13.23
CA ILE A 499 12.04 10.17 -13.70
C ILE A 499 10.77 9.90 -14.49
N SER A 500 9.72 10.63 -14.18
CA SER A 500 8.47 10.58 -14.92
C SER A 500 8.20 11.92 -15.57
N VAL A 501 7.84 11.91 -16.84
CA VAL A 501 7.34 13.08 -17.55
C VAL A 501 5.92 12.78 -18.00
N SER A 502 4.93 13.52 -17.54
CA SER A 502 3.54 13.30 -17.90
C SER A 502 2.77 14.59 -18.15
N LEU A 503 1.73 14.50 -18.98
CA LEU A 503 0.77 15.58 -19.15
C LEU A 503 -0.18 15.68 -17.97
N ALA A 504 -0.52 16.94 -17.64
CA ALA A 504 -1.52 17.23 -16.64
C ALA A 504 -2.91 16.70 -17.01
N ARG A 505 -3.75 16.70 -16.01
CA ARG A 505 -5.15 16.31 -16.03
C ARG A 505 -6.06 17.16 -16.93
N ALA A 506 -5.72 18.41 -17.18
CA ALA A 506 -6.46 19.29 -18.08
C ALA A 506 -6.23 18.87 -19.55
N PRO A 507 -7.18 19.15 -20.44
CA PRO A 507 -6.95 18.90 -21.85
C PRO A 507 -5.67 19.59 -22.30
N GLY A 508 -4.74 18.82 -22.80
CA GLY A 508 -3.44 19.28 -23.26
C GLY A 508 -2.82 18.28 -24.21
N THR A 509 -1.85 18.74 -24.98
CA THR A 509 -1.06 17.92 -25.88
C THR A 509 0.39 18.32 -25.76
N ALA A 510 1.30 17.35 -25.86
CA ALA A 510 2.72 17.65 -25.95
C ALA A 510 3.39 16.70 -26.95
N ASP A 511 4.07 17.29 -27.92
CA ASP A 511 4.92 16.60 -28.87
C ASP A 511 6.36 16.87 -28.47
N LEU A 512 7.03 15.90 -27.88
CA LEU A 512 8.41 16.00 -27.44
C LEU A 512 9.36 15.66 -28.60
N ASP A 513 10.17 16.63 -29.00
CA ASP A 513 11.23 16.46 -30.00
C ASP A 513 12.53 15.94 -29.37
N THR A 514 12.76 16.30 -28.11
CA THR A 514 13.98 15.98 -27.41
C THR A 514 13.70 15.64 -25.97
N VAL A 515 14.25 14.54 -25.51
CA VAL A 515 14.40 14.19 -24.11
C VAL A 515 15.87 13.84 -23.91
N ALA A 516 16.57 14.57 -23.06
CA ALA A 516 17.98 14.32 -22.78
C ALA A 516 18.27 14.46 -21.30
N LEU A 517 19.06 13.54 -20.77
CA LEU A 517 19.59 13.62 -19.42
C LEU A 517 21.09 13.92 -19.54
N VAL A 518 21.49 15.11 -19.14
CA VAL A 518 22.83 15.61 -19.33
C VAL A 518 23.42 16.18 -18.04
N PRO A 519 24.76 16.25 -17.89
CA PRO A 519 25.36 17.05 -16.84
C PRO A 519 24.87 18.48 -16.92
N PRO A 520 24.64 19.19 -15.79
CA PRO A 520 24.32 20.61 -15.84
C PRO A 520 25.46 21.35 -16.52
N THR A 521 25.13 22.08 -17.56
CA THR A 521 26.05 23.06 -18.13
C THR A 521 26.12 24.27 -17.22
N GLU A 522 27.27 24.94 -17.14
CA GLU A 522 27.44 26.21 -16.43
C GLU A 522 26.30 27.19 -16.80
N PRO A 523 25.86 28.05 -15.88
CA PRO A 523 24.68 28.87 -16.07
C PRO A 523 24.83 29.77 -17.27
N GLU A 524 24.25 29.41 -18.39
CA GLU A 524 23.96 30.38 -19.44
C GLU A 524 22.95 31.39 -18.86
N HIS A 525 23.32 32.67 -18.95
CA HIS A 525 22.51 33.80 -18.56
C HIS A 525 21.05 33.61 -18.99
N VAL A 526 20.15 33.65 -18.04
CA VAL A 526 18.70 33.62 -18.24
C VAL A 526 18.34 34.81 -19.16
N ILE A 527 18.12 34.55 -20.42
CA ILE A 527 17.41 35.48 -21.27
C ILE A 527 15.94 35.40 -20.85
N ARG A 528 15.52 36.35 -20.04
CA ARG A 528 14.10 36.65 -19.84
C ARG A 528 13.58 37.15 -21.18
N ASN A 529 12.73 36.40 -21.83
CA ASN A 529 11.89 36.96 -22.88
C ASN A 529 10.78 37.84 -22.26
N PRO A 530 10.48 38.96 -22.88
CA PRO A 530 9.53 39.96 -22.38
C PRO A 530 8.09 39.47 -22.34
#